data_26c5a70b9b79599c0696fc13f6d26f8b
#
_entry.id   26c5a70b9b79599c0696fc13f6d26f8b
#
_cell.length_a   1.000
_cell.length_b   1.000
_cell.length_c   1.000
_cell.angle_alpha   90.00
_cell.angle_beta   90.00
_cell.angle_gamma   90.00
#
_symmetry.space_group_name_H-M   'P 1'
#
loop_
_entity.id
_entity.type
_entity.pdbx_description
1 polymer ?
#
loop_
_entity_poly.entity_id
_entity_poly.type
_entity_poly.pdbx_seq_one_letter_code
_entity_poly.pdbx_strand_id
1 'polypeptide(L)'
;MHEDLRINSLKGLEEIGFDGIAVGGLSVGEPKEDKTRILKHLAPHLPASKPHYLMGVGKPEDIVEAVFYGIDMFDCVLPTRNARNGQLITSYGVLNIRNAPSKHSDEPIDPNCGCKVCKNYSQAYLNHLDKTNEMLGSILNSFHNIYYYQSLMNEIRLSIESDSFAKFIKDFYNKRHLDVPKHLI
;
A
#
# COMPACT_ATOMS: atom_id res chain seq x y z
N MET A 1 -16.40 -2.41 -16.65
CA MET A 1 -15.11 -1.79 -17.00
C MET A 1 -14.78 -2.15 -18.43
N HIS A 2 -14.57 -1.15 -19.30
CA HIS A 2 -14.39 -1.32 -20.73
C HIS A 2 -12.92 -1.03 -21.10
N GLU A 3 -12.21 -2.02 -21.58
CA GLU A 3 -10.77 -1.93 -21.89
C GLU A 3 -10.50 -1.01 -23.08
N ASP A 4 -11.31 -1.11 -24.12
CA ASP A 4 -11.26 -0.27 -25.33
C ASP A 4 -11.41 1.23 -25.02
N LEU A 5 -12.37 1.57 -24.14
CA LEU A 5 -12.58 2.96 -23.71
C LEU A 5 -11.40 3.50 -22.90
N ARG A 6 -10.74 2.65 -22.12
CA ARG A 6 -9.53 3.01 -21.36
C ARG A 6 -8.36 3.33 -22.29
N ILE A 7 -8.15 2.52 -23.32
CA ILE A 7 -7.11 2.77 -24.31
C ILE A 7 -7.41 4.05 -25.10
N ASN A 8 -8.66 4.27 -25.50
CA ASN A 8 -9.05 5.50 -26.21
C ASN A 8 -8.84 6.75 -25.33
N SER A 9 -9.19 6.66 -24.03
CA SER A 9 -8.92 7.74 -23.07
C SER A 9 -7.43 8.01 -22.91
N LEU A 10 -6.62 6.95 -22.78
CA LEU A 10 -5.16 7.08 -22.66
C LEU A 10 -4.55 7.79 -23.89
N LYS A 11 -4.91 7.35 -25.11
CA LYS A 11 -4.45 7.99 -26.33
C LYS A 11 -4.80 9.47 -26.41
N GLY A 12 -6.04 9.83 -26.07
CA GLY A 12 -6.45 11.23 -26.05
C GLY A 12 -5.68 12.07 -25.02
N LEU A 13 -5.32 11.51 -23.86
CA LEU A 13 -4.48 12.18 -22.86
C LEU A 13 -3.03 12.34 -23.36
N GLU A 14 -2.50 11.36 -24.07
CA GLU A 14 -1.16 11.45 -24.67
C GLU A 14 -1.09 12.51 -25.75
N GLU A 15 -2.14 12.64 -26.61
CA GLU A 15 -2.24 13.68 -27.64
C GLU A 15 -2.28 15.09 -27.05
N ILE A 16 -2.90 15.28 -25.88
CA ILE A 16 -2.89 16.56 -25.14
C ILE A 16 -1.48 16.90 -24.62
N GLY A 17 -0.68 15.88 -24.30
CA GLY A 17 0.74 16.05 -23.95
C GLY A 17 1.02 16.38 -22.49
N PHE A 18 0.22 15.89 -21.54
CA PHE A 18 0.48 16.04 -20.09
C PHE A 18 1.83 15.45 -19.66
N ASP A 19 2.39 15.96 -18.57
CA ASP A 19 3.66 15.49 -17.99
C ASP A 19 3.55 14.11 -17.30
N GLY A 20 2.35 13.64 -17.01
CA GLY A 20 2.07 12.34 -16.39
C GLY A 20 0.68 11.83 -16.74
N ILE A 21 0.42 10.57 -16.43
CA ILE A 21 -0.87 9.91 -16.69
C ILE A 21 -1.49 9.43 -15.38
N ALA A 22 -2.73 9.83 -15.13
CA ALA A 22 -3.52 9.34 -14.00
C ALA A 22 -4.50 8.23 -14.45
N VAL A 23 -4.47 7.11 -13.75
CA VAL A 23 -5.41 6.00 -13.90
C VAL A 23 -6.49 6.11 -12.82
N GLY A 24 -7.62 6.69 -13.18
CA GLY A 24 -8.76 6.87 -12.28
C GLY A 24 -9.87 5.84 -12.50
N GLY A 25 -10.95 5.92 -11.70
CA GLY A 25 -12.12 5.06 -11.81
C GLY A 25 -11.82 3.58 -11.51
N LEU A 26 -10.85 3.31 -10.65
CA LEU A 26 -10.54 2.04 -10.02
C LEU A 26 -10.62 2.20 -8.50
N SER A 27 -10.79 1.08 -7.77
CA SER A 27 -10.99 1.06 -6.30
C SER A 27 -12.25 1.82 -5.83
N VAL A 28 -13.30 1.77 -6.63
CA VAL A 28 -14.63 2.37 -6.36
C VAL A 28 -15.70 1.33 -6.06
N GLY A 29 -15.32 0.08 -5.76
CA GLY A 29 -16.20 -1.03 -5.39
C GLY A 29 -16.19 -2.22 -6.33
N GLU A 30 -15.35 -2.21 -7.36
CA GLU A 30 -15.15 -3.34 -8.26
C GLU A 30 -14.41 -4.51 -7.56
N PRO A 31 -14.60 -5.76 -8.03
CA PRO A 31 -13.78 -6.90 -7.62
C PRO A 31 -12.29 -6.68 -7.91
N LYS A 32 -11.42 -7.28 -7.08
CA LYS A 32 -9.97 -7.16 -7.24
C LYS A 32 -9.50 -7.62 -8.63
N GLU A 33 -10.10 -8.70 -9.13
CA GLU A 33 -9.80 -9.31 -10.43
C GLU A 33 -10.02 -8.31 -11.58
N ASP A 34 -11.05 -7.50 -11.51
CA ASP A 34 -11.34 -6.48 -12.52
C ASP A 34 -10.29 -5.35 -12.49
N LYS A 35 -9.85 -4.92 -11.31
CA LYS A 35 -8.78 -3.94 -11.15
C LYS A 35 -7.48 -4.47 -11.75
N THR A 36 -7.06 -5.68 -11.38
CA THR A 36 -5.87 -6.35 -11.91
C THR A 36 -5.93 -6.50 -13.42
N ARG A 37 -7.09 -6.91 -13.96
CA ARG A 37 -7.32 -7.07 -15.40
C ARG A 37 -7.11 -5.76 -16.15
N ILE A 38 -7.66 -4.66 -15.65
CA ILE A 38 -7.52 -3.34 -16.26
C ILE A 38 -6.06 -2.85 -16.19
N LEU A 39 -5.39 -2.99 -15.05
CA LEU A 39 -3.97 -2.60 -14.93
C LEU A 39 -3.09 -3.40 -15.89
N LYS A 40 -3.26 -4.72 -15.95
CA LYS A 40 -2.56 -5.58 -16.88
C LYS A 40 -2.80 -5.18 -18.34
N HIS A 41 -4.03 -4.80 -18.68
CA HIS A 41 -4.37 -4.35 -20.02
C HIS A 41 -3.75 -2.99 -20.37
N LEU A 42 -3.70 -2.05 -19.41
CA LEU A 42 -3.12 -0.73 -19.62
C LEU A 42 -1.58 -0.72 -19.64
N ALA A 43 -0.94 -1.57 -18.85
CA ALA A 43 0.52 -1.57 -18.65
C ALA A 43 1.34 -1.48 -19.96
N PRO A 44 1.06 -2.26 -21.02
CA PRO A 44 1.81 -2.18 -22.28
C PRO A 44 1.65 -0.87 -23.04
N HIS A 45 0.65 -0.07 -22.69
CA HIS A 45 0.29 1.16 -23.39
C HIS A 45 0.70 2.42 -22.61
N LEU A 46 1.13 2.26 -21.36
CA LEU A 46 1.58 3.40 -20.56
C LEU A 46 2.93 3.93 -21.08
N PRO A 47 3.08 5.27 -21.27
CA PRO A 47 4.31 5.86 -21.82
C PRO A 47 5.46 5.75 -20.82
N ALA A 48 6.48 4.93 -21.10
CA ALA A 48 7.59 4.64 -20.20
C ALA A 48 8.39 5.88 -19.71
N SER A 49 8.27 7.01 -20.40
CA SER A 49 8.97 8.26 -20.05
C SER A 49 8.19 9.20 -19.13
N LYS A 50 6.96 8.84 -18.75
CA LYS A 50 6.09 9.67 -17.92
C LYS A 50 5.71 8.97 -16.63
N PRO A 51 5.50 9.70 -15.53
CA PRO A 51 5.00 9.12 -14.27
C PRO A 51 3.52 8.70 -14.38
N HIS A 52 3.19 7.58 -13.75
CA HIS A 52 1.84 7.02 -13.72
C HIS A 52 1.27 7.04 -12.31
N TYR A 53 0.08 7.59 -12.17
CA TYR A 53 -0.60 7.77 -10.91
C TYR A 53 -1.88 6.93 -10.85
N LEU A 54 -1.97 6.01 -9.88
CA LEU A 54 -3.16 5.22 -9.62
C LEU A 54 -3.93 5.78 -8.43
N MET A 55 -5.10 6.34 -8.69
CA MET A 55 -5.91 7.05 -7.70
C MET A 55 -6.63 6.10 -6.74
N GLY A 56 -6.59 6.43 -5.43
CA GLY A 56 -7.42 5.79 -4.40
C GLY A 56 -7.00 4.37 -4.00
N VAL A 57 -5.85 3.88 -4.43
CA VAL A 57 -5.34 2.54 -4.12
C VAL A 57 -4.37 2.58 -2.96
N GLY A 58 -4.58 1.72 -1.95
CA GLY A 58 -3.76 1.81 -0.74
C GLY A 58 -3.58 0.52 0.07
N LYS A 59 -4.12 -0.62 -0.32
CA LYS A 59 -3.69 -1.88 0.31
C LYS A 59 -2.24 -2.16 -0.11
N PRO A 60 -1.34 -2.54 0.81
CA PRO A 60 0.07 -2.80 0.47
C PRO A 60 0.25 -3.79 -0.69
N GLU A 61 -0.57 -4.85 -0.73
CA GLU A 61 -0.56 -5.85 -1.77
C GLU A 61 -0.95 -5.27 -3.13
N ASP A 62 -1.95 -4.38 -3.14
CA ASP A 62 -2.42 -3.71 -4.36
C ASP A 62 -1.39 -2.70 -4.88
N ILE A 63 -0.63 -2.05 -3.97
CA ILE A 63 0.48 -1.16 -4.35
C ILE A 63 1.59 -1.95 -5.02
N VAL A 64 2.06 -3.04 -4.40
CA VAL A 64 3.12 -3.90 -4.97
C VAL A 64 2.71 -4.44 -6.35
N GLU A 65 1.47 -4.89 -6.49
CA GLU A 65 0.92 -5.36 -7.76
C GLU A 65 0.83 -4.25 -8.80
N ALA A 66 0.38 -3.07 -8.42
CA ALA A 66 0.26 -1.95 -9.36
C ALA A 66 1.64 -1.43 -9.83
N VAL A 67 2.64 -1.40 -8.95
CA VAL A 67 4.03 -1.08 -9.35
C VAL A 67 4.56 -2.10 -10.37
N PHE A 68 4.25 -3.38 -10.21
CA PHE A 68 4.60 -4.40 -11.21
C PHE A 68 4.02 -4.09 -12.59
N TYR A 69 2.87 -3.42 -12.65
CA TYR A 69 2.25 -2.95 -13.89
C TYR A 69 2.66 -1.52 -14.32
N GLY A 70 3.70 -0.94 -13.71
CA GLY A 70 4.26 0.34 -14.12
C GLY A 70 3.60 1.56 -13.50
N ILE A 71 2.97 1.44 -12.34
CA ILE A 71 2.44 2.57 -11.57
C ILE A 71 3.51 3.11 -10.61
N ASP A 72 3.66 4.44 -10.55
CA ASP A 72 4.68 5.12 -9.77
C ASP A 72 4.15 5.81 -8.52
N MET A 73 2.91 6.32 -8.56
CA MET A 73 2.33 7.16 -7.52
C MET A 73 0.95 6.69 -7.08
N PHE A 74 0.66 6.89 -5.78
CA PHE A 74 -0.57 6.46 -5.14
C PHE A 74 -1.04 7.51 -4.14
N ASP A 75 -2.35 7.58 -3.92
CA ASP A 75 -2.97 8.21 -2.77
C ASP A 75 -3.98 7.28 -2.13
N CYS A 76 -4.14 7.37 -0.82
CA CYS A 76 -5.28 6.75 -0.16
C CYS A 76 -5.45 7.25 1.27
N VAL A 77 -6.66 7.06 1.81
CA VAL A 77 -6.98 7.40 3.20
C VAL A 77 -6.65 6.28 4.18
N LEU A 78 -6.31 5.07 3.69
CA LEU A 78 -6.14 3.88 4.53
C LEU A 78 -5.12 4.07 5.66
N PRO A 79 -3.93 4.66 5.45
CA PRO A 79 -2.94 4.79 6.50
C PRO A 79 -3.49 5.49 7.74
N THR A 80 -4.16 6.62 7.55
CA THR A 80 -4.66 7.45 8.65
C THR A 80 -6.05 7.03 9.12
N ARG A 81 -6.97 6.70 8.20
CA ARG A 81 -8.32 6.25 8.55
C ARG A 81 -8.28 4.95 9.37
N ASN A 82 -7.52 3.97 8.91
CA ASN A 82 -7.42 2.68 9.59
C ASN A 82 -6.70 2.80 10.93
N ALA A 83 -5.66 3.62 11.01
CA ALA A 83 -4.94 3.91 12.26
C ALA A 83 -5.87 4.45 13.36
N ARG A 84 -6.72 5.42 13.03
CA ARG A 84 -7.73 5.98 13.96
C ARG A 84 -8.79 4.95 14.39
N ASN A 85 -8.92 3.85 13.62
CA ASN A 85 -9.80 2.73 13.94
C ASN A 85 -9.05 1.52 14.54
N GLY A 86 -7.81 1.74 14.98
CA GLY A 86 -7.00 0.71 15.63
C GLY A 86 -6.38 -0.32 14.69
N GLN A 87 -6.45 -0.14 13.36
CA GLN A 87 -5.83 -1.03 12.38
C GLN A 87 -4.46 -0.51 11.98
N LEU A 88 -3.44 -1.27 12.28
CA LEU A 88 -2.03 -0.96 12.05
C LEU A 88 -1.45 -1.91 11.00
N ILE A 89 -0.74 -1.33 10.05
CA ILE A 89 -0.13 -2.12 8.97
C ILE A 89 1.28 -2.52 9.39
N THR A 90 1.58 -3.81 9.31
CA THR A 90 2.89 -4.37 9.68
C THR A 90 3.52 -5.12 8.51
N SER A 91 4.79 -5.49 8.66
CA SER A 91 5.48 -6.35 7.70
C SER A 91 4.82 -7.74 7.56
N TYR A 92 4.04 -8.17 8.55
CA TYR A 92 3.35 -9.47 8.57
C TYR A 92 1.87 -9.40 8.17
N GLY A 93 1.31 -8.21 7.96
CA GLY A 93 -0.10 -8.02 7.65
C GLY A 93 -0.74 -6.90 8.47
N VAL A 94 -1.98 -7.08 8.89
CA VAL A 94 -2.73 -6.09 9.66
C VAL A 94 -2.82 -6.52 11.12
N LEU A 95 -2.33 -5.66 12.01
CA LEU A 95 -2.53 -5.76 13.46
C LEU A 95 -3.73 -4.89 13.86
N ASN A 96 -4.72 -5.46 14.57
CA ASN A 96 -5.74 -4.66 15.22
C ASN A 96 -5.35 -4.46 16.69
N ILE A 97 -4.99 -3.23 17.06
CA ILE A 97 -4.52 -2.90 18.40
C ILE A 97 -5.60 -3.13 19.48
N ARG A 98 -6.89 -3.20 19.09
CA ARG A 98 -8.03 -3.45 19.99
C ARG A 98 -8.17 -4.89 20.43
N ASN A 99 -7.49 -5.82 19.75
CA ASN A 99 -7.56 -7.23 20.03
C ASN A 99 -6.96 -7.57 21.41
N ALA A 100 -7.48 -8.63 22.02
CA ALA A 100 -7.07 -9.07 23.36
C ALA A 100 -5.57 -9.33 23.53
N PRO A 101 -4.84 -9.93 22.58
CA PRO A 101 -3.40 -10.13 22.69
C PRO A 101 -2.61 -8.84 22.90
N SER A 102 -3.01 -7.74 22.24
CA SER A 102 -2.32 -6.45 22.37
C SER A 102 -2.43 -5.82 23.76
N LYS A 103 -3.45 -6.21 24.56
CA LYS A 103 -3.70 -5.62 25.88
C LYS A 103 -2.55 -5.79 26.87
N HIS A 104 -1.80 -6.87 26.77
CA HIS A 104 -0.74 -7.24 27.70
C HIS A 104 0.60 -7.47 26.99
N SER A 105 0.73 -7.03 25.74
CA SER A 105 1.94 -7.20 24.94
C SER A 105 2.91 -6.04 25.13
N ASP A 106 4.08 -6.32 25.63
CA ASP A 106 5.19 -5.37 25.73
C ASP A 106 5.93 -5.20 24.37
N GLU A 107 5.58 -6.01 23.39
CA GLU A 107 6.16 -5.93 22.04
C GLU A 107 5.74 -4.67 21.29
N PRO A 108 6.58 -4.17 20.36
CA PRO A 108 6.21 -3.08 19.46
C PRO A 108 5.10 -3.53 18.48
N ILE A 109 4.51 -2.58 17.75
CA ILE A 109 3.54 -2.87 16.67
C ILE A 109 4.17 -3.84 15.65
N ASP A 110 5.40 -3.55 15.22
CA ASP A 110 6.18 -4.35 14.29
C ASP A 110 7.66 -4.32 14.69
N PRO A 111 8.22 -5.46 15.11
CA PRO A 111 9.64 -5.54 15.50
C PRO A 111 10.63 -5.16 14.39
N ASN A 112 10.23 -5.28 13.12
CA ASN A 112 11.06 -4.91 11.98
C ASN A 112 10.92 -3.44 11.58
N CYS A 113 10.02 -2.69 12.22
CA CYS A 113 9.76 -1.30 11.89
C CYS A 113 10.71 -0.35 12.62
N GLY A 114 11.44 0.48 11.87
CA GLY A 114 12.36 1.48 12.40
C GLY A 114 11.71 2.77 12.90
N CYS A 115 10.37 2.90 12.89
CA CYS A 115 9.71 4.14 13.28
C CYS A 115 9.84 4.43 14.78
N LYS A 116 9.73 5.72 15.15
CA LYS A 116 9.82 6.14 16.56
C LYS A 116 8.71 5.52 17.44
N VAL A 117 7.58 5.13 16.86
CA VAL A 117 6.51 4.50 17.64
C VAL A 117 6.92 3.09 18.04
N CYS A 118 7.36 2.26 17.10
CA CYS A 118 7.84 0.90 17.39
C CYS A 118 9.07 0.86 18.30
N LYS A 119 9.91 1.91 18.26
CA LYS A 119 11.10 2.00 19.13
C LYS A 119 10.81 2.38 20.58
N ASN A 120 9.67 3.03 20.86
CA ASN A 120 9.44 3.67 22.15
C ASN A 120 8.15 3.25 22.85
N TYR A 121 7.21 2.59 22.15
CA TYR A 121 5.90 2.27 22.69
C TYR A 121 5.52 0.81 22.43
N SER A 122 4.95 0.17 23.44
CA SER A 122 4.42 -1.20 23.35
C SER A 122 3.00 -1.22 22.79
N GLN A 123 2.57 -2.39 22.32
CA GLN A 123 1.17 -2.61 21.93
C GLN A 123 0.23 -2.39 23.12
N ALA A 124 0.60 -2.81 24.35
CA ALA A 124 -0.22 -2.60 25.55
C ALA A 124 -0.49 -1.12 25.79
N TYR A 125 0.51 -0.26 25.67
CA TYR A 125 0.34 1.18 25.82
C TYR A 125 -0.58 1.77 24.76
N LEU A 126 -0.38 1.40 23.48
CA LEU A 126 -1.22 1.87 22.39
C LEU A 126 -2.67 1.34 22.49
N ASN A 127 -2.86 0.11 22.93
CA ASN A 127 -4.18 -0.45 23.24
C ASN A 127 -4.88 0.33 24.35
N HIS A 128 -4.14 0.71 25.40
CA HIS A 128 -4.66 1.53 26.49
C HIS A 128 -5.14 2.90 25.95
N LEU A 129 -4.30 3.61 25.20
CA LEU A 129 -4.65 4.89 24.60
C LEU A 129 -5.88 4.81 23.68
N ASP A 130 -5.99 3.75 22.87
CA ASP A 130 -7.15 3.54 22.00
C ASP A 130 -8.43 3.31 22.81
N LYS A 131 -8.37 2.50 23.88
CA LYS A 131 -9.52 2.20 24.74
C LYS A 131 -10.00 3.39 25.57
N THR A 132 -9.09 4.26 25.98
CA THR A 132 -9.42 5.47 26.72
C THR A 132 -9.76 6.65 25.80
N ASN A 133 -9.81 6.41 24.47
CA ASN A 133 -10.07 7.42 23.44
C ASN A 133 -9.09 8.61 23.50
N GLU A 134 -7.84 8.35 23.89
CA GLU A 134 -6.80 9.38 23.90
C GLU A 134 -6.38 9.75 22.48
N MET A 135 -6.34 11.04 22.18
CA MET A 135 -5.93 11.55 20.86
C MET A 135 -4.51 11.11 20.50
N LEU A 136 -3.63 11.00 21.51
CA LEU A 136 -2.25 10.53 21.31
C LEU A 136 -2.19 9.14 20.68
N GLY A 137 -3.11 8.23 21.00
CA GLY A 137 -3.21 6.91 20.37
C GLY A 137 -3.39 7.02 18.85
N SER A 138 -4.35 7.83 18.42
CA SER A 138 -4.61 8.07 16.99
C SER A 138 -3.43 8.73 16.28
N ILE A 139 -2.71 9.64 16.94
CA ILE A 139 -1.51 10.30 16.39
C ILE A 139 -0.38 9.29 16.20
N LEU A 140 -0.06 8.50 17.24
CA LEU A 140 1.01 7.49 17.18
C LEU A 140 0.70 6.41 16.15
N ASN A 141 -0.52 5.88 16.13
CA ASN A 141 -0.97 4.88 15.18
C ASN A 141 -0.88 5.40 13.72
N SER A 142 -1.32 6.64 13.48
CA SER A 142 -1.23 7.26 12.14
C SER A 142 0.22 7.47 11.72
N PHE A 143 1.08 7.91 12.64
CA PHE A 143 2.52 8.05 12.38
C PHE A 143 3.16 6.72 11.96
N HIS A 144 2.87 5.62 12.70
CA HIS A 144 3.36 4.29 12.36
C HIS A 144 2.91 3.87 10.95
N ASN A 145 1.62 3.97 10.66
CA ASN A 145 1.10 3.56 9.36
C ASN A 145 1.71 4.38 8.21
N ILE A 146 1.80 5.71 8.35
CA ILE A 146 2.44 6.55 7.32
C ILE A 146 3.91 6.15 7.13
N TYR A 147 4.65 5.93 8.21
CA TYR A 147 6.03 5.47 8.14
C TYR A 147 6.14 4.13 7.41
N TYR A 148 5.27 3.17 7.69
CA TYR A 148 5.22 1.89 6.99
C TYR A 148 5.06 2.07 5.48
N TYR A 149 4.10 2.89 5.04
CA TYR A 149 3.88 3.10 3.61
C TYR A 149 5.07 3.80 2.93
N GLN A 150 5.68 4.77 3.58
CA GLN A 150 6.89 5.43 3.04
C GLN A 150 8.07 4.44 2.95
N SER A 151 8.24 3.59 3.97
CA SER A 151 9.26 2.53 3.95
C SER A 151 9.01 1.52 2.83
N LEU A 152 7.76 1.05 2.67
CA LEU A 152 7.36 0.15 1.59
C LEU A 152 7.70 0.74 0.21
N MET A 153 7.32 1.99 -0.04
CA MET A 153 7.63 2.65 -1.32
C MET A 153 9.14 2.83 -1.53
N ASN A 154 9.89 3.08 -0.47
CA ASN A 154 11.35 3.17 -0.56
C ASN A 154 11.99 1.81 -0.86
N GLU A 155 11.57 0.74 -0.18
CA GLU A 155 12.04 -0.64 -0.45
C GLU A 155 11.71 -1.08 -1.88
N ILE A 156 10.52 -0.75 -2.39
CA ILE A 156 10.14 -0.99 -3.78
C ILE A 156 11.12 -0.29 -4.73
N ARG A 157 11.37 1.02 -4.56
CA ARG A 157 12.32 1.77 -5.41
C ARG A 157 13.71 1.17 -5.39
N LEU A 158 14.26 0.89 -4.21
CA LEU A 158 15.58 0.26 -4.08
C LEU A 158 15.64 -1.12 -4.75
N SER A 159 14.57 -1.89 -4.69
CA SER A 159 14.51 -3.21 -5.33
C SER A 159 14.46 -3.12 -6.86
N ILE A 160 13.83 -2.08 -7.40
CA ILE A 160 13.81 -1.78 -8.86
C ILE A 160 15.20 -1.33 -9.31
N GLU A 161 15.80 -0.37 -8.59
CA GLU A 161 17.14 0.16 -8.90
C GLU A 161 18.23 -0.93 -8.88
N SER A 162 18.08 -1.95 -8.01
CA SER A 162 19.00 -3.08 -7.90
C SER A 162 18.61 -4.30 -8.74
N ASP A 163 17.64 -4.19 -9.63
CA ASP A 163 17.10 -5.29 -10.47
C ASP A 163 16.68 -6.53 -9.65
N SER A 164 16.12 -6.30 -8.47
CA SER A 164 15.71 -7.35 -7.51
C SER A 164 14.22 -7.34 -7.17
N PHE A 165 13.40 -6.62 -7.93
CA PHE A 165 11.98 -6.44 -7.63
C PHE A 165 11.18 -7.77 -7.60
N ALA A 166 11.51 -8.72 -8.47
CA ALA A 166 10.89 -10.05 -8.44
C ALA A 166 11.17 -10.81 -7.14
N LYS A 167 12.38 -10.67 -6.58
CA LYS A 167 12.73 -11.21 -5.26
C LYS A 167 11.97 -10.48 -4.16
N PHE A 168 11.91 -9.14 -4.22
CA PHE A 168 11.16 -8.32 -3.27
C PHE A 168 9.69 -8.76 -3.19
N ILE A 169 9.02 -8.96 -4.34
CA ILE A 169 7.63 -9.46 -4.39
C ILE A 169 7.51 -10.77 -3.60
N LYS A 170 8.35 -11.75 -3.88
CA LYS A 170 8.31 -13.06 -3.18
C LYS A 170 8.50 -12.90 -1.68
N ASP A 171 9.49 -12.12 -1.25
CA ASP A 171 9.80 -11.89 0.16
C ASP A 171 8.65 -11.13 0.86
N PHE A 172 8.05 -10.15 0.18
CA PHE A 172 6.90 -9.37 0.68
C PHE A 172 5.69 -10.27 0.96
N TYR A 173 5.30 -11.12 0.00
CA TYR A 173 4.16 -12.02 0.16
C TYR A 173 4.45 -13.10 1.21
N ASN A 174 5.65 -13.69 1.21
CA ASN A 174 6.06 -14.71 2.19
C ASN A 174 6.00 -14.17 3.63
N LYS A 175 6.54 -12.97 3.90
CA LYS A 175 6.47 -12.33 5.22
C LYS A 175 5.04 -12.15 5.73
N ARG A 176 4.10 -11.97 4.82
CA ARG A 176 2.67 -11.78 5.12
C ARG A 176 1.88 -13.10 5.15
N HIS A 177 2.55 -14.24 4.97
CA HIS A 177 1.93 -15.57 4.85
C HIS A 177 0.85 -15.65 3.75
N LEU A 178 1.11 -14.97 2.63
CA LEU A 178 0.26 -14.94 1.45
C LEU A 178 0.93 -15.63 0.27
N ASP A 179 0.14 -16.27 -0.58
CA ASP A 179 0.61 -16.78 -1.85
C ASP A 179 0.91 -15.63 -2.81
N VAL A 180 2.02 -15.75 -3.54
CA VAL A 180 2.33 -14.79 -4.61
C VAL A 180 1.33 -14.98 -5.75
N PRO A 181 0.61 -13.94 -6.19
CA PRO A 181 -0.28 -14.05 -7.32
C PRO A 181 0.43 -14.54 -8.57
N LYS A 182 -0.14 -15.52 -9.28
CA LYS A 182 0.49 -16.18 -10.45
C LYS A 182 0.93 -15.20 -11.55
N HIS A 183 0.29 -14.05 -11.65
CA HIS A 183 0.58 -13.05 -12.67
C HIS A 183 1.76 -12.12 -12.30
N LEU A 184 2.33 -12.27 -11.09
CA LEU A 184 3.51 -11.52 -10.62
C LEU A 184 4.80 -12.36 -10.66
N ILE A 185 4.71 -13.60 -11.15
CA ILE A 185 5.84 -14.57 -11.19
C ILE A 185 6.26 -14.77 -12.62
#